data_98b994df26ec9fd6368d38949fc93050
#
_entry.id   98b994df26ec9fd6368d38949fc93050
#
_cell.length_a   1.000
_cell.length_b   1.000
_cell.length_c   1.000
_cell.angle_alpha   90.00
_cell.angle_beta   90.00
_cell.angle_gamma   90.00
#
_symmetry.space_group_name_H-M   'P 1'
#
loop_
_entity.id
_entity.type
_entity.pdbx_description
1 polymer ?
#
loop_
_entity_poly.entity_id
_entity_poly.type
_entity_poly.pdbx_seq_one_letter_code
_entity_poly.pdbx_strand_id
1 'polypeptide(L)'
;MNPDRRADILDAAATLILERGYTLTSVDDVIRGAGLSGKSQFYHYFPSKEALGYEVLDRQFAWFENHGLTVLRTPGVPPLERLNEFIDALVAIHRSRECRTGCPFGNLAGELSQAHEGFRSRIEVVFERWATQLQALFWEARMELVQDADAARLARFVVATLEGAILVSRVKRDPESLEEIAADLKRFIGMHVRGRMPAVVSRAGAAIQQ
;
A
#
# COMPACT_ATOMS: atom_id res chain seq x y z
N MET A 1 22.09 25.58 -2.65
CA MET A 1 21.54 24.32 -3.20
C MET A 1 20.25 24.66 -3.92
N ASN A 2 20.09 24.32 -5.21
CA ASN A 2 18.84 24.60 -5.93
C ASN A 2 17.79 23.55 -5.52
N PRO A 3 16.71 23.92 -4.82
CA PRO A 3 15.70 22.98 -4.34
C PRO A 3 15.00 22.24 -5.50
N ASP A 4 14.86 22.88 -6.66
CA ASP A 4 14.23 22.28 -7.83
C ASP A 4 15.02 21.07 -8.33
N ARG A 5 16.37 21.15 -8.36
CA ARG A 5 17.22 20.04 -8.83
C ARG A 5 17.19 18.82 -7.90
N ARG A 6 17.09 19.03 -6.59
CA ARG A 6 16.95 17.94 -5.64
C ARG A 6 15.62 17.22 -5.80
N ALA A 7 14.55 17.97 -6.04
CA ALA A 7 13.24 17.44 -6.36
C ALA A 7 13.24 16.65 -7.65
N ASP A 8 13.86 17.18 -8.73
CA ASP A 8 14.00 16.49 -10.02
C ASP A 8 14.65 15.10 -9.87
N ILE A 9 15.71 15.01 -9.04
CA ILE A 9 16.41 13.74 -8.75
C ILE A 9 15.49 12.76 -8.02
N LEU A 10 14.75 13.23 -7.01
CA LEU A 10 13.81 12.41 -6.26
C LEU A 10 12.65 11.92 -7.14
N ASP A 11 12.11 12.77 -8.01
CA ASP A 11 11.02 12.42 -8.92
C ASP A 11 11.47 11.38 -9.95
N ALA A 12 12.63 11.57 -10.56
CA ALA A 12 13.21 10.62 -11.49
C ALA A 12 13.48 9.26 -10.81
N ALA A 13 14.07 9.29 -9.60
CA ALA A 13 14.35 8.08 -8.84
C ALA A 13 13.06 7.35 -8.42
N ALA A 14 12.05 8.08 -7.93
CA ALA A 14 10.76 7.49 -7.52
C ALA A 14 10.06 6.79 -8.69
N THR A 15 10.05 7.42 -9.87
CA THR A 15 9.48 6.83 -11.09
C THR A 15 10.22 5.56 -11.50
N LEU A 16 11.55 5.62 -11.59
CA LEU A 16 12.37 4.50 -12.01
C LEU A 16 12.30 3.32 -11.03
N ILE A 17 12.33 3.60 -9.72
CA ILE A 17 12.21 2.58 -8.68
C ILE A 17 10.83 1.92 -8.71
N LEU A 18 9.77 2.67 -8.93
CA LEU A 18 8.42 2.13 -9.00
C LEU A 18 8.24 1.22 -10.24
N GLU A 19 8.81 1.60 -11.38
CA GLU A 19 8.67 0.87 -12.65
C GLU A 19 9.49 -0.42 -12.70
N ARG A 20 10.74 -0.39 -12.27
CA ARG A 20 11.71 -1.49 -12.45
C ARG A 20 12.40 -1.99 -11.20
N GLY A 21 12.11 -1.41 -10.04
CA GLY A 21 12.71 -1.76 -8.75
C GLY A 21 13.97 -0.97 -8.43
N TYR A 22 14.37 -1.02 -7.16
CA TYR A 22 15.54 -0.30 -6.65
C TYR A 22 16.84 -0.88 -7.21
N THR A 23 17.01 -2.19 -7.20
CA THR A 23 18.27 -2.85 -7.61
C THR A 23 18.61 -2.57 -9.07
N LEU A 24 17.60 -2.63 -9.94
CA LEU A 24 17.76 -2.37 -11.38
C LEU A 24 17.82 -0.88 -11.77
N THR A 25 17.64 0.02 -10.81
CA THR A 25 17.79 1.46 -11.02
C THR A 25 19.22 1.88 -10.66
N SER A 26 20.03 2.25 -11.64
CA SER A 26 21.40 2.74 -11.40
C SER A 26 21.40 4.26 -11.14
N VAL A 27 22.50 4.75 -10.52
CA VAL A 27 22.74 6.20 -10.38
C VAL A 27 22.78 6.90 -11.77
N ASP A 28 23.35 6.24 -12.77
CA ASP A 28 23.41 6.78 -14.13
C ASP A 28 22.01 6.87 -14.78
N ASP A 29 21.09 5.97 -14.45
CA ASP A 29 19.68 6.07 -14.87
C ASP A 29 18.99 7.29 -14.25
N VAL A 30 19.21 7.52 -12.95
CA VAL A 30 18.67 8.69 -12.24
C VAL A 30 19.25 9.98 -12.79
N ILE A 31 20.56 10.03 -13.07
CA ILE A 31 21.22 11.17 -13.69
C ILE A 31 20.57 11.53 -15.04
N ARG A 32 20.34 10.52 -15.87
CA ARG A 32 19.66 10.72 -17.18
C ARG A 32 18.21 11.18 -16.99
N GLY A 33 17.46 10.52 -16.09
CA GLY A 33 16.06 10.84 -15.85
C GLY A 33 15.84 12.23 -15.28
N ALA A 34 16.76 12.71 -14.43
CA ALA A 34 16.72 14.05 -13.83
C ALA A 34 17.39 15.14 -14.67
N GLY A 35 17.94 14.81 -15.87
CA GLY A 35 18.63 15.76 -16.73
C GLY A 35 19.87 16.38 -16.09
N LEU A 36 20.63 15.60 -15.31
CA LEU A 36 21.86 16.06 -14.69
C LEU A 36 23.03 15.96 -15.64
N SER A 37 24.04 16.83 -15.46
CA SER A 37 25.26 16.84 -16.27
C SER A 37 26.23 15.69 -15.97
N GLY A 38 26.07 15.02 -14.80
CA GLY A 38 26.93 13.89 -14.43
C GLY A 38 26.92 13.54 -12.94
N LYS A 39 27.77 12.56 -12.57
CA LYS A 39 27.86 12.00 -11.21
C LYS A 39 28.21 13.03 -10.14
N SER A 40 29.08 13.99 -10.45
CA SER A 40 29.45 15.05 -9.51
C SER A 40 28.24 15.82 -9.03
N GLN A 41 27.32 16.15 -9.98
CA GLN A 41 26.08 16.86 -9.64
C GLN A 41 25.14 16.00 -8.81
N PHE A 42 25.02 14.70 -9.08
CA PHE A 42 24.25 13.77 -8.27
C PHE A 42 24.78 13.70 -6.85
N TYR A 43 26.09 13.41 -6.69
CA TYR A 43 26.73 13.24 -5.37
C TYR A 43 26.78 14.54 -4.54
N HIS A 44 26.59 15.69 -5.17
CA HIS A 44 26.40 16.95 -4.45
C HIS A 44 25.09 16.97 -3.63
N TYR A 45 24.03 16.29 -4.11
CA TYR A 45 22.72 16.24 -3.45
C TYR A 45 22.51 14.99 -2.61
N PHE A 46 23.00 13.85 -3.04
CA PHE A 46 22.84 12.55 -2.39
C PHE A 46 24.17 11.84 -2.28
N PRO A 47 24.64 11.53 -1.04
CA PRO A 47 25.95 10.91 -0.83
C PRO A 47 26.04 9.49 -1.38
N SER A 48 24.90 8.81 -1.57
CA SER A 48 24.80 7.46 -2.09
C SER A 48 23.44 7.18 -2.74
N LYS A 49 23.35 6.12 -3.53
CA LYS A 49 22.09 5.59 -4.04
C LYS A 49 21.17 5.15 -2.88
N GLU A 50 21.74 4.63 -1.81
CA GLU A 50 21.01 4.20 -0.64
C GLU A 50 20.35 5.39 0.08
N ALA A 51 21.09 6.48 0.29
CA ALA A 51 20.56 7.72 0.87
C ALA A 51 19.39 8.28 0.01
N LEU A 52 19.56 8.26 -1.32
CA LEU A 52 18.47 8.64 -2.24
C LEU A 52 17.27 7.71 -2.08
N GLY A 53 17.48 6.39 -2.00
CA GLY A 53 16.40 5.40 -1.86
C GLY A 53 15.61 5.57 -0.57
N TYR A 54 16.27 5.89 0.54
CA TYR A 54 15.59 6.21 1.80
C TYR A 54 14.69 7.44 1.66
N GLU A 55 15.17 8.50 1.03
CA GLU A 55 14.35 9.69 0.85
C GLU A 55 13.20 9.50 -0.13
N VAL A 56 13.37 8.68 -1.16
CA VAL A 56 12.28 8.27 -2.05
C VAL A 56 11.20 7.54 -1.25
N LEU A 57 11.59 6.58 -0.40
CA LEU A 57 10.67 5.84 0.46
C LEU A 57 9.93 6.77 1.43
N ASP A 58 10.66 7.63 2.13
CA ASP A 58 10.11 8.56 3.12
C ASP A 58 9.11 9.54 2.46
N ARG A 59 9.44 10.05 1.26
CA ARG A 59 8.56 10.94 0.49
C ARG A 59 7.30 10.24 -0.02
N GLN A 60 7.42 9.02 -0.51
CA GLN A 60 6.27 8.21 -0.94
C GLN A 60 5.35 7.91 0.25
N PHE A 61 5.94 7.63 1.40
CA PHE A 61 5.16 7.38 2.61
C PHE A 61 4.45 8.66 3.10
N ALA A 62 5.14 9.80 3.15
CA ALA A 62 4.52 11.07 3.49
C ALA A 62 3.35 11.41 2.54
N TRP A 63 3.50 11.13 1.24
CA TRP A 63 2.41 11.29 0.28
C TRP A 63 1.24 10.37 0.61
N PHE A 64 1.50 9.09 0.89
CA PHE A 64 0.48 8.11 1.26
C PHE A 64 -0.23 8.48 2.57
N GLU A 65 0.51 8.96 3.59
CA GLU A 65 -0.09 9.45 4.83
C GLU A 65 -1.04 10.62 4.58
N ASN A 66 -0.63 11.57 3.74
CA ASN A 66 -1.37 12.81 3.52
C ASN A 66 -2.55 12.67 2.53
N HIS A 67 -2.55 11.70 1.65
CA HIS A 67 -3.56 11.54 0.59
C HIS A 67 -4.35 10.22 0.71
N GLY A 68 -3.69 9.16 1.18
CA GLY A 68 -4.32 7.85 1.39
C GLY A 68 -4.92 7.71 2.79
N LEU A 69 -4.07 7.72 3.81
CA LEU A 69 -4.52 7.44 5.18
C LEU A 69 -5.40 8.55 5.79
N THR A 70 -5.40 9.77 5.25
CA THR A 70 -6.32 10.82 5.68
C THR A 70 -7.78 10.47 5.47
N VAL A 71 -8.11 9.65 4.47
CA VAL A 71 -9.49 9.17 4.23
C VAL A 71 -10.03 8.44 5.47
N LEU A 72 -9.17 7.67 6.17
CA LEU A 72 -9.55 6.95 7.39
C LEU A 72 -9.95 7.88 8.56
N ARG A 73 -9.69 9.18 8.47
CA ARG A 73 -9.92 10.18 9.50
C ARG A 73 -10.90 11.28 9.07
N THR A 74 -11.62 11.10 7.95
CA THR A 74 -12.57 12.09 7.45
C THR A 74 -13.65 12.40 8.48
N PRO A 75 -13.78 13.66 8.96
CA PRO A 75 -14.78 14.00 9.98
C PRO A 75 -16.19 13.83 9.47
N GLY A 76 -17.11 13.37 10.34
CA GLY A 76 -18.54 13.26 10.03
C GLY A 76 -18.92 12.05 9.17
N VAL A 77 -17.97 11.25 8.71
CA VAL A 77 -18.22 10.01 7.97
C VAL A 77 -18.07 8.81 8.92
N PRO A 78 -19.02 7.85 8.94
CA PRO A 78 -18.93 6.65 9.78
C PRO A 78 -17.65 5.86 9.53
N PRO A 79 -17.05 5.22 10.57
CA PRO A 79 -15.74 4.56 10.44
C PRO A 79 -15.69 3.50 9.34
N LEU A 80 -16.70 2.64 9.24
CA LEU A 80 -16.72 1.56 8.24
C LEU A 80 -16.96 2.09 6.82
N GLU A 81 -17.60 3.23 6.67
CA GLU A 81 -17.74 3.92 5.38
C GLU A 81 -16.40 4.49 4.93
N ARG A 82 -15.65 5.16 5.82
CA ARG A 82 -14.27 5.62 5.57
C ARG A 82 -13.34 4.47 5.16
N LEU A 83 -13.49 3.30 5.78
CA LEU A 83 -12.73 2.11 5.37
C LEU A 83 -13.06 1.69 3.94
N ASN A 84 -14.35 1.67 3.57
CA ASN A 84 -14.75 1.34 2.21
C ASN A 84 -14.22 2.33 1.20
N GLU A 85 -14.32 3.64 1.49
CA GLU A 85 -13.76 4.71 0.65
C GLU A 85 -12.24 4.58 0.49
N PHE A 86 -11.52 4.25 1.57
CA PHE A 86 -10.09 4.01 1.52
C PHE A 86 -9.72 2.82 0.62
N ILE A 87 -10.44 1.70 0.74
CA ILE A 87 -10.23 0.52 -0.11
C ILE A 87 -10.52 0.88 -1.58
N ASP A 88 -11.63 1.59 -1.85
CA ASP A 88 -11.98 2.00 -3.21
C ASP A 88 -10.95 2.95 -3.83
N ALA A 89 -10.42 3.88 -3.04
CA ALA A 89 -9.37 4.79 -3.48
C ALA A 89 -8.09 4.04 -3.86
N LEU A 90 -7.68 3.04 -3.06
CA LEU A 90 -6.52 2.20 -3.41
C LEU A 90 -6.76 1.40 -4.70
N VAL A 91 -7.93 0.79 -4.84
CA VAL A 91 -8.31 0.06 -6.06
C VAL A 91 -8.25 1.00 -7.27
N ALA A 92 -8.84 2.20 -7.17
CA ALA A 92 -8.86 3.17 -8.26
C ALA A 92 -7.44 3.60 -8.70
N ILE A 93 -6.51 3.83 -7.73
CA ILE A 93 -5.12 4.17 -8.01
C ILE A 93 -4.42 3.05 -8.79
N HIS A 94 -4.57 1.80 -8.37
CA HIS A 94 -3.90 0.68 -9.04
C HIS A 94 -4.54 0.36 -10.39
N ARG A 95 -5.87 0.48 -10.49
CA ARG A 95 -6.61 0.34 -11.75
C ARG A 95 -6.17 1.37 -12.79
N SER A 96 -6.04 2.64 -12.40
CA SER A 96 -5.60 3.71 -13.31
C SER A 96 -4.20 3.48 -13.91
N ARG A 97 -3.40 2.62 -13.27
CA ARG A 97 -2.07 2.17 -13.70
C ARG A 97 -2.09 0.78 -14.31
N GLU A 98 -3.28 0.24 -14.66
CA GLU A 98 -3.46 -1.12 -15.17
C GLU A 98 -2.77 -2.20 -14.29
N CYS A 99 -2.72 -1.97 -12.97
CA CYS A 99 -2.04 -2.81 -11.98
C CYS A 99 -0.55 -3.13 -12.30
N ARG A 100 0.12 -2.31 -13.12
CA ARG A 100 1.49 -2.62 -13.60
C ARG A 100 2.59 -2.33 -12.57
N THR A 101 2.41 -1.31 -11.74
CA THR A 101 3.48 -0.82 -10.85
C THR A 101 3.49 -1.46 -9.46
N GLY A 102 2.34 -1.96 -8.98
CA GLY A 102 2.20 -2.51 -7.63
C GLY A 102 2.30 -1.45 -6.51
N CYS A 103 2.33 -1.90 -5.27
CA CYS A 103 2.57 -1.06 -4.11
C CYS A 103 4.06 -0.71 -4.00
N PRO A 104 4.45 0.56 -3.87
CA PRO A 104 5.86 0.93 -3.75
C PRO A 104 6.52 0.32 -2.50
N PHE A 105 5.78 0.21 -1.40
CA PHE A 105 6.29 -0.35 -0.14
C PHE A 105 6.42 -1.86 -0.22
N GLY A 106 5.41 -2.55 -0.72
CA GLY A 106 5.43 -4.01 -0.94
C GLY A 106 6.51 -4.44 -1.93
N ASN A 107 6.74 -3.65 -3.00
CA ASN A 107 7.82 -3.90 -3.96
C ASN A 107 9.19 -3.82 -3.28
N LEU A 108 9.46 -2.74 -2.55
CA LEU A 108 10.72 -2.56 -1.82
C LEU A 108 10.89 -3.59 -0.70
N ALA A 109 9.81 -3.99 -0.01
CA ALA A 109 9.85 -5.04 1.00
C ALA A 109 10.31 -6.38 0.39
N GLY A 110 9.72 -6.79 -0.73
CA GLY A 110 10.09 -8.01 -1.42
C GLY A 110 11.51 -8.01 -1.95
N GLU A 111 12.02 -6.84 -2.35
CA GLU A 111 13.35 -6.71 -2.97
C GLU A 111 14.48 -6.55 -1.94
N LEU A 112 14.27 -5.79 -0.86
CA LEU A 112 15.37 -5.28 -0.02
C LEU A 112 15.34 -5.74 1.43
N SER A 113 14.23 -6.31 1.95
CA SER A 113 14.11 -6.60 3.38
C SER A 113 15.12 -7.61 3.92
N GLN A 114 15.64 -8.49 3.08
CA GLN A 114 16.70 -9.45 3.49
C GLN A 114 18.11 -8.90 3.34
N ALA A 115 18.34 -8.01 2.39
CA ALA A 115 19.66 -7.54 2.02
C ALA A 115 20.06 -6.20 2.67
N HIS A 116 19.07 -5.38 3.07
CA HIS A 116 19.27 -4.01 3.53
C HIS A 116 18.48 -3.70 4.78
N GLU A 117 19.11 -3.81 5.94
CA GLU A 117 18.46 -3.56 7.24
C GLU A 117 17.84 -2.16 7.35
N GLY A 118 18.49 -1.14 6.79
CA GLY A 118 17.98 0.22 6.80
C GLY A 118 16.66 0.38 6.02
N PHE A 119 16.47 -0.34 4.91
CA PHE A 119 15.19 -0.40 4.19
C PHE A 119 14.17 -1.23 4.96
N ARG A 120 14.56 -2.40 5.46
CA ARG A 120 13.69 -3.27 6.25
C ARG A 120 13.01 -2.51 7.39
N SER A 121 13.83 -1.82 8.21
CA SER A 121 13.32 -1.08 9.37
C SER A 121 12.39 0.07 8.99
N ARG A 122 12.69 0.80 7.90
CA ARG A 122 11.83 1.89 7.42
C ARG A 122 10.50 1.36 6.88
N ILE A 123 10.52 0.27 6.13
CA ILE A 123 9.32 -0.36 5.57
C ILE A 123 8.45 -0.96 6.69
N GLU A 124 9.06 -1.54 7.72
CA GLU A 124 8.37 -1.98 8.93
C GLU A 124 7.58 -0.83 9.56
N VAL A 125 8.19 0.33 9.74
CA VAL A 125 7.51 1.53 10.25
C VAL A 125 6.33 1.95 9.35
N VAL A 126 6.46 1.85 8.03
CA VAL A 126 5.36 2.16 7.09
C VAL A 126 4.16 1.25 7.35
N PHE A 127 4.37 -0.06 7.39
CA PHE A 127 3.28 -1.03 7.60
C PHE A 127 2.68 -0.92 9.01
N GLU A 128 3.50 -0.70 10.02
CA GLU A 128 3.01 -0.48 11.40
C GLU A 128 2.15 0.78 11.50
N ARG A 129 2.53 1.88 10.90
CA ARG A 129 1.73 3.11 10.88
C ARG A 129 0.42 2.92 10.12
N TRP A 130 0.45 2.23 8.99
CA TRP A 130 -0.77 1.91 8.25
C TRP A 130 -1.72 1.04 9.10
N ALA A 131 -1.21 -0.05 9.70
CA ALA A 131 -2.00 -0.90 10.59
C ALA A 131 -2.55 -0.13 11.80
N THR A 132 -1.76 0.78 12.39
CA THR A 132 -2.18 1.61 13.53
C THR A 132 -3.36 2.53 13.17
N GLN A 133 -3.36 3.14 11.98
CA GLN A 133 -4.48 3.98 11.54
C GLN A 133 -5.77 3.15 11.35
N LEU A 134 -5.66 1.97 10.77
CA LEU A 134 -6.79 1.06 10.63
C LEU A 134 -7.27 0.53 11.98
N GLN A 135 -6.36 0.22 12.90
CA GLN A 135 -6.73 -0.20 14.26
C GLN A 135 -7.50 0.90 14.99
N ALA A 136 -7.08 2.16 14.87
CA ALA A 136 -7.80 3.29 15.45
C ALA A 136 -9.22 3.42 14.87
N LEU A 137 -9.37 3.25 13.56
CA LEU A 137 -10.67 3.26 12.88
C LEU A 137 -11.56 2.09 13.38
N PHE A 138 -11.06 0.86 13.49
CA PHE A 138 -11.83 -0.26 14.02
C PHE A 138 -12.18 -0.08 15.50
N TRP A 139 -11.31 0.56 16.28
CA TRP A 139 -11.61 0.92 17.67
C TRP A 139 -12.74 1.97 17.74
N GLU A 140 -12.77 2.94 16.86
CA GLU A 140 -13.88 3.88 16.72
C GLU A 140 -15.19 3.15 16.38
N ALA A 141 -15.13 2.18 15.44
CA ALA A 141 -16.27 1.35 15.03
C ALA A 141 -16.68 0.27 16.03
N ARG A 142 -16.02 0.11 17.18
CA ARG A 142 -16.19 -1.04 18.07
C ARG A 142 -17.63 -1.32 18.53
N MET A 143 -18.48 -0.29 18.59
CA MET A 143 -19.89 -0.44 18.97
C MET A 143 -20.73 -1.04 17.83
N GLU A 144 -20.26 -0.91 16.59
CA GLU A 144 -20.91 -1.49 15.40
C GLU A 144 -20.43 -2.93 15.15
N LEU A 145 -19.26 -3.32 15.71
CA LEU A 145 -18.66 -4.64 15.52
C LEU A 145 -19.17 -5.67 16.54
N VAL A 146 -19.10 -6.94 16.18
CA VAL A 146 -19.36 -8.05 17.10
C VAL A 146 -18.39 -8.02 18.28
N GLN A 147 -18.80 -8.59 19.43
CA GLN A 147 -18.08 -8.41 20.70
C GLN A 147 -16.66 -8.98 20.70
N ASP A 148 -16.39 -10.01 19.91
CA ASP A 148 -15.10 -10.69 19.77
C ASP A 148 -14.24 -10.16 18.63
N ALA A 149 -14.67 -9.08 17.95
CA ALA A 149 -13.88 -8.44 16.90
C ALA A 149 -12.66 -7.74 17.50
N ASP A 150 -11.47 -8.21 17.13
CA ASP A 150 -10.19 -7.63 17.56
C ASP A 150 -9.73 -6.60 16.51
N ALA A 151 -9.73 -5.32 16.89
CA ALA A 151 -9.37 -4.21 16.03
C ALA A 151 -7.94 -4.32 15.44
N ALA A 152 -6.98 -4.81 16.24
CA ALA A 152 -5.60 -4.96 15.77
C ALA A 152 -5.46 -6.12 14.77
N ARG A 153 -6.19 -7.21 14.98
CA ARG A 153 -6.21 -8.34 14.03
C ARG A 153 -6.87 -7.95 12.72
N LEU A 154 -8.02 -7.25 12.78
CA LEU A 154 -8.71 -6.76 11.58
C LEU A 154 -7.82 -5.79 10.80
N ALA A 155 -7.13 -4.87 11.48
CA ALA A 155 -6.21 -3.93 10.83
C ALA A 155 -5.09 -4.64 10.08
N ARG A 156 -4.40 -5.59 10.71
CA ARG A 156 -3.34 -6.39 10.06
C ARG A 156 -3.88 -7.22 8.90
N PHE A 157 -5.07 -7.78 9.04
CA PHE A 157 -5.72 -8.54 7.98
C PHE A 157 -6.03 -7.67 6.76
N VAL A 158 -6.54 -6.45 6.97
CA VAL A 158 -6.78 -5.48 5.88
C VAL A 158 -5.49 -5.16 5.13
N VAL A 159 -4.41 -4.82 5.86
CA VAL A 159 -3.10 -4.51 5.24
C VAL A 159 -2.60 -5.70 4.42
N ALA A 160 -2.56 -6.89 5.02
CA ALA A 160 -2.05 -8.09 4.36
C ALA A 160 -2.88 -8.48 3.12
N THR A 161 -4.21 -8.34 3.21
CA THR A 161 -5.12 -8.65 2.09
C THR A 161 -4.94 -7.66 0.94
N LEU A 162 -4.85 -6.36 1.23
CA LEU A 162 -4.65 -5.34 0.19
C LEU A 162 -3.28 -5.48 -0.49
N GLU A 163 -2.21 -5.68 0.27
CA GLU A 163 -0.88 -5.93 -0.30
C GLU A 163 -0.86 -7.20 -1.16
N GLY A 164 -1.47 -8.29 -0.69
CA GLY A 164 -1.61 -9.52 -1.45
C GLY A 164 -2.43 -9.33 -2.73
N ALA A 165 -3.55 -8.60 -2.65
CA ALA A 165 -4.40 -8.30 -3.81
C ALA A 165 -3.66 -7.48 -4.87
N ILE A 166 -2.92 -6.45 -4.45
CA ILE A 166 -2.10 -5.61 -5.32
C ILE A 166 -1.00 -6.46 -6.00
N LEU A 167 -0.32 -7.32 -5.25
CA LEU A 167 0.71 -8.20 -5.79
C LEU A 167 0.14 -9.18 -6.82
N VAL A 168 -0.96 -9.86 -6.50
CA VAL A 168 -1.61 -10.85 -7.39
C VAL A 168 -2.11 -10.19 -8.67
N SER A 169 -2.80 -9.04 -8.56
CA SER A 169 -3.30 -8.31 -9.72
C SER A 169 -2.18 -7.80 -10.62
N ARG A 170 -1.04 -7.38 -10.04
CA ARG A 170 0.16 -7.00 -10.80
C ARG A 170 0.72 -8.17 -11.61
N VAL A 171 0.83 -9.35 -11.00
CA VAL A 171 1.34 -10.56 -11.68
C VAL A 171 0.41 -10.96 -12.81
N LYS A 172 -0.90 -10.93 -12.58
CA LYS A 172 -1.91 -11.22 -13.58
C LYS A 172 -2.08 -10.12 -14.65
N ARG A 173 -1.66 -8.88 -14.32
CA ARG A 173 -1.99 -7.66 -15.09
C ARG A 173 -3.50 -7.52 -15.28
N ASP A 174 -4.24 -7.77 -14.22
CA ASP A 174 -5.69 -7.88 -14.22
C ASP A 174 -6.30 -7.04 -13.10
N PRO A 175 -6.87 -5.88 -13.42
CA PRO A 175 -7.56 -5.03 -12.47
C PRO A 175 -8.82 -5.66 -11.86
N GLU A 176 -9.52 -6.55 -12.57
CA GLU A 176 -10.73 -7.23 -12.05
C GLU A 176 -10.37 -8.08 -10.83
N SER A 177 -9.24 -8.77 -10.88
CA SER A 177 -8.75 -9.57 -9.74
C SER A 177 -8.55 -8.73 -8.48
N LEU A 178 -8.10 -7.46 -8.61
CA LEU A 178 -7.98 -6.53 -7.47
C LEU A 178 -9.36 -6.13 -6.94
N GLU A 179 -10.28 -5.79 -7.84
CA GLU A 179 -11.65 -5.39 -7.48
C GLU A 179 -12.41 -6.52 -6.76
N GLU A 180 -12.30 -7.75 -7.24
CA GLU A 180 -12.91 -8.93 -6.63
C GLU A 180 -12.39 -9.16 -5.21
N ILE A 181 -11.06 -9.16 -5.02
CA ILE A 181 -10.47 -9.37 -3.68
C ILE A 181 -10.83 -8.21 -2.74
N ALA A 182 -10.85 -6.97 -3.23
CA ALA A 182 -11.28 -5.82 -2.44
C ALA A 182 -12.76 -5.92 -2.02
N ALA A 183 -13.63 -6.40 -2.92
CA ALA A 183 -15.05 -6.66 -2.61
C ALA A 183 -15.19 -7.78 -1.57
N ASP A 184 -14.39 -8.84 -1.68
CA ASP A 184 -14.35 -9.94 -0.70
C ASP A 184 -13.87 -9.47 0.67
N LEU A 185 -12.84 -8.59 0.70
CA LEU A 185 -12.37 -7.97 1.93
C LEU A 185 -13.48 -7.16 2.61
N LYS A 186 -14.22 -6.33 1.86
CA LYS A 186 -15.35 -5.57 2.38
C LYS A 186 -16.46 -6.48 2.91
N ARG A 187 -16.77 -7.58 2.21
CA ARG A 187 -17.71 -8.61 2.68
C ARG A 187 -17.25 -9.25 3.98
N PHE A 188 -15.98 -9.63 4.05
CA PHE A 188 -15.38 -10.20 5.26
C PHE A 188 -15.51 -9.26 6.46
N ILE A 189 -15.15 -7.99 6.31
CA ILE A 189 -15.34 -6.98 7.38
C ILE A 189 -16.82 -6.85 7.74
N GLY A 190 -17.71 -6.85 6.74
CA GLY A 190 -19.17 -6.81 6.94
C GLY A 190 -19.71 -7.97 7.80
N MET A 191 -19.08 -9.15 7.79
CA MET A 191 -19.45 -10.28 8.65
C MET A 191 -19.14 -10.02 10.14
N HIS A 192 -18.28 -9.06 10.45
CA HIS A 192 -17.97 -8.63 11.82
C HIS A 192 -18.86 -7.47 12.30
N VAL A 193 -19.82 -7.03 11.49
CA VAL A 193 -20.76 -5.95 11.85
C VAL A 193 -21.99 -6.55 12.52
N ARG A 194 -22.41 -6.00 13.68
CA ARG A 194 -23.59 -6.45 14.42
C ARG A 194 -24.86 -6.33 13.56
N GLY A 195 -25.71 -7.33 13.61
CA GLY A 195 -26.98 -7.35 12.88
C GLY A 195 -26.87 -7.65 11.38
N ARG A 196 -25.69 -7.76 10.81
CA ARG A 196 -25.48 -8.33 9.48
C ARG A 196 -25.14 -9.81 9.63
N MET A 197 -26.19 -10.66 9.70
CA MET A 197 -26.00 -12.10 9.52
C MET A 197 -25.51 -12.35 8.08
N PRO A 198 -24.44 -13.12 7.87
CA PRO A 198 -24.12 -13.61 6.55
C PRO A 198 -25.34 -14.38 6.04
N ALA A 199 -25.76 -14.13 4.80
CA ALA A 199 -26.66 -15.05 4.14
C ALA A 199 -25.94 -16.42 4.11
N VAL A 200 -26.38 -17.32 4.97
CA VAL A 200 -25.90 -18.70 4.98
C VAL A 200 -26.34 -19.25 3.63
N VAL A 201 -25.42 -19.35 2.68
CA VAL A 201 -25.62 -20.18 1.49
C VAL A 201 -25.63 -21.62 2.00
N SER A 202 -26.81 -22.08 2.39
CA SER A 202 -27.09 -23.48 2.67
C SER A 202 -26.86 -24.27 1.39
N ARG A 203 -25.64 -24.73 1.19
CA ARG A 203 -25.39 -25.90 0.34
C ARG A 203 -25.56 -27.15 1.20
N ALA A 204 -26.80 -27.34 1.66
CA ALA A 204 -27.23 -28.64 2.12
C ALA A 204 -27.78 -29.38 0.90
N GLY A 205 -27.16 -30.48 0.55
CA GLY A 205 -27.79 -31.57 -0.18
C GLY A 205 -27.53 -31.63 -1.69
N ALA A 206 -26.39 -32.19 -2.06
CA ALA A 206 -26.37 -33.08 -3.21
C ALA A 206 -25.62 -34.34 -2.79
N ALA A 207 -26.37 -35.36 -2.61
CA ALA A 207 -26.07 -36.71 -2.18
C ALA A 207 -24.84 -37.31 -2.86
N ILE A 208 -23.99 -37.91 -2.03
CA ILE A 208 -23.20 -39.08 -2.42
C ILE A 208 -24.19 -40.27 -2.38
N GLN A 209 -24.65 -40.67 -3.51
CA GLN A 209 -25.19 -42.00 -3.74
C GLN A 209 -24.66 -42.53 -5.08
N GLN A 210 -23.92 -43.60 -4.95
CA GLN A 210 -23.40 -44.62 -5.86
C GLN A 210 -21.96 -44.49 -6.29
#